data_6e10d6f7a1c9e02614174fdac7e14063
#
_entry.id   6e10d6f7a1c9e02614174fdac7e14063
#
_cell.length_a   1.000
_cell.length_b   1.000
_cell.length_c   1.000
_cell.angle_alpha   90.00
_cell.angle_beta   90.00
_cell.angle_gamma   90.00
#
_symmetry.space_group_name_H-M   'P 1'
#
loop_
_entity.id
_entity.type
_entity.pdbx_description
1 polymer ?
#
loop_
_entity_poly.entity_id
_entity_poly.type
_entity_poly.pdbx_seq_one_letter_code
_entity_poly.pdbx_strand_id
1 'polypeptide(L)'
;DALPIFQVDPFCMQQGQVMKTSNHSGGTLGGMSDGSQLILRAAIKPTPSISQMQHTVTNSGEEIELSIHGRHDPIIVPRAVVVVEAKTALTLADLLLRNAVSRMNKIKQLYTEDKNV
;
A
#
# COMPACT_ATOMS: atom_id res chain seq x y z
N ASP A 1 -18.98 15.82 -7.01
CA ASP A 1 -19.57 14.68 -7.70
C ASP A 1 -19.30 13.43 -6.88
N ALA A 2 -20.31 12.98 -6.16
CA ALA A 2 -20.30 11.71 -5.49
C ALA A 2 -20.28 10.63 -6.56
N LEU A 3 -19.10 10.11 -6.85
CA LEU A 3 -18.95 9.01 -7.77
C LEU A 3 -19.49 7.73 -7.18
N PRO A 4 -20.00 6.87 -8.03
CA PRO A 4 -21.03 5.93 -7.67
C PRO A 4 -20.54 4.84 -6.72
N ILE A 5 -21.34 4.59 -5.75
CA ILE A 5 -21.45 3.45 -4.87
C ILE A 5 -21.50 2.08 -5.64
N PHE A 6 -21.32 2.08 -6.96
CA PHE A 6 -21.48 0.93 -7.85
C PHE A 6 -20.18 0.31 -8.38
N GLN A 7 -19.03 0.60 -7.78
CA GLN A 7 -17.82 -0.14 -8.12
C GLN A 7 -17.79 -1.45 -7.35
N VAL A 8 -18.50 -2.43 -7.84
CA VAL A 8 -18.37 -3.82 -7.47
C VAL A 8 -17.41 -4.51 -8.44
N ASP A 9 -16.60 -5.41 -7.94
CA ASP A 9 -15.78 -6.32 -8.75
C ASP A 9 -16.59 -7.59 -9.01
N PRO A 10 -17.29 -7.72 -10.15
CA PRO A 10 -18.13 -8.87 -10.41
C PRO A 10 -17.32 -10.14 -10.65
N PHE A 11 -17.88 -11.26 -10.25
CA PHE A 11 -17.27 -12.57 -10.44
C PHE A 11 -17.78 -13.22 -11.74
N CYS A 12 -16.91 -14.00 -12.37
CA CYS A 12 -17.24 -14.83 -13.53
C CYS A 12 -16.53 -16.17 -13.42
N MET A 13 -17.05 -17.13 -14.20
CA MET A 13 -16.40 -18.44 -14.36
C MET A 13 -15.50 -18.41 -15.61
N GLN A 14 -14.19 -18.62 -15.42
CA GLN A 14 -13.24 -18.80 -16.52
C GLN A 14 -12.48 -20.11 -16.32
N GLN A 15 -12.51 -20.98 -17.31
CA GLN A 15 -11.81 -22.28 -17.30
C GLN A 15 -12.09 -23.12 -16.04
N GLY A 16 -13.33 -23.07 -15.53
CA GLY A 16 -13.73 -23.81 -14.33
C GLY A 16 -13.30 -23.19 -12.99
N GLN A 17 -12.71 -22.00 -13.01
CA GLN A 17 -12.33 -21.24 -11.82
C GLN A 17 -13.15 -19.96 -11.70
N VAL A 18 -13.45 -19.59 -10.45
CA VAL A 18 -14.08 -18.29 -10.14
C VAL A 18 -13.02 -17.21 -10.23
N MET A 19 -13.23 -16.25 -11.10
CA MET A 19 -12.36 -15.09 -11.29
C MET A 19 -13.14 -13.78 -11.20
N LYS A 20 -12.47 -12.69 -10.93
CA LYS A 20 -13.04 -11.34 -11.03
C LYS A 20 -12.83 -10.76 -12.42
N THR A 21 -13.82 -10.01 -12.91
CA THR A 21 -13.70 -9.27 -14.18
C THR A 21 -13.00 -7.92 -14.02
N SER A 22 -12.88 -7.44 -12.79
CA SER A 22 -12.20 -6.18 -12.44
C SER A 22 -11.51 -6.30 -11.07
N ASN A 23 -10.66 -5.36 -10.73
CA ASN A 23 -9.94 -5.33 -9.45
C ASN A 23 -9.91 -3.91 -8.85
N HIS A 24 -11.07 -3.30 -8.72
CA HIS A 24 -11.22 -1.96 -8.13
C HIS A 24 -10.90 -1.95 -6.63
N SER A 25 -11.15 -3.07 -5.95
CA SER A 25 -10.81 -3.27 -4.53
C SER A 25 -9.30 -3.45 -4.27
N GLY A 26 -8.49 -3.58 -5.36
CA GLY A 26 -7.04 -3.73 -5.23
C GLY A 26 -6.60 -5.04 -4.56
N GLY A 27 -7.38 -6.13 -4.74
CA GLY A 27 -7.05 -7.46 -4.25
C GLY A 27 -7.36 -7.69 -2.77
N THR A 28 -8.01 -6.73 -2.11
CA THR A 28 -8.41 -6.85 -0.70
C THR A 28 -9.88 -6.49 -0.51
N LEU A 29 -10.58 -7.27 0.29
CA LEU A 29 -11.97 -7.04 0.66
C LEU A 29 -12.14 -7.35 2.15
N GLY A 30 -12.65 -6.39 2.92
CA GLY A 30 -12.84 -6.55 4.36
C GLY A 30 -11.54 -6.86 5.12
N GLY A 31 -10.38 -6.38 4.65
CA GLY A 31 -9.07 -6.64 5.25
C GLY A 31 -8.46 -8.02 4.92
N MET A 32 -9.09 -8.79 4.04
CA MET A 32 -8.59 -10.09 3.58
C MET A 32 -8.23 -10.03 2.10
N SER A 33 -7.18 -10.76 1.69
CA SER A 33 -6.89 -10.96 0.28
C SER A 33 -7.97 -11.84 -0.36
N ASP A 34 -8.36 -11.49 -1.58
CA ASP A 34 -9.38 -12.22 -2.34
C ASP A 34 -8.80 -13.08 -3.48
N GLY A 35 -7.47 -13.20 -3.54
CA GLY A 35 -6.76 -13.93 -4.57
C GLY A 35 -6.42 -13.12 -5.81
N SER A 36 -6.92 -11.89 -5.94
CA SER A 36 -6.56 -10.98 -7.01
C SER A 36 -5.19 -10.33 -6.74
N GLN A 37 -4.64 -9.68 -7.77
CA GLN A 37 -3.41 -8.90 -7.63
C GLN A 37 -3.57 -7.80 -6.57
N LEU A 38 -2.65 -7.75 -5.62
CA LEU A 38 -2.61 -6.68 -4.62
C LEU A 38 -2.10 -5.39 -5.26
N ILE A 39 -2.88 -4.33 -5.15
CA ILE A 39 -2.55 -3.00 -5.66
C ILE A 39 -2.46 -2.04 -4.48
N LEU A 40 -1.28 -1.48 -4.26
CA LEU A 40 -1.03 -0.48 -3.24
C LEU A 40 -0.63 0.84 -3.89
N ARG A 41 -1.24 1.93 -3.45
CA ARG A 41 -0.91 3.29 -3.88
C ARG A 41 -0.60 4.14 -2.66
N ALA A 42 0.57 4.77 -2.64
CA ALA A 42 0.99 5.67 -1.59
C ALA A 42 1.03 7.11 -2.11
N ALA A 43 0.26 7.99 -1.50
CA ALA A 43 0.33 9.42 -1.78
C ALA A 43 1.41 10.05 -0.88
N ILE A 44 2.37 10.71 -1.50
CA ILE A 44 3.48 11.36 -0.81
C ILE A 44 3.23 12.86 -0.79
N LYS A 45 3.22 13.44 0.40
CA LYS A 45 3.18 14.90 0.55
C LYS A 45 4.46 15.50 -0.04
N PRO A 46 4.38 16.53 -0.88
CA PRO A 46 5.56 17.24 -1.38
C PRO A 46 6.35 17.87 -0.22
N THR A 47 7.65 18.05 -0.44
CA THR A 47 8.51 18.74 0.53
C THR A 47 8.03 20.18 0.71
N PRO A 48 7.91 20.68 1.96
CA PRO A 48 7.44 22.04 2.21
C PRO A 48 8.48 23.11 1.83
N SER A 49 9.74 22.72 1.71
CA SER A 49 10.85 23.63 1.37
C SER A 49 11.04 23.74 -0.14
N ILE A 50 10.07 24.34 -0.81
CA ILE A 50 10.16 24.69 -2.25
C ILE A 50 10.44 26.17 -2.39
N SER A 51 11.09 26.57 -3.51
CA SER A 51 11.42 27.96 -3.82
C SER A 51 10.22 28.80 -4.23
N GLN A 52 9.04 28.51 -3.70
CA GLN A 52 7.83 29.30 -3.90
C GLN A 52 7.62 30.25 -2.73
N MET A 53 7.08 31.43 -3.02
CA MET A 53 6.65 32.37 -1.99
C MET A 53 5.58 31.75 -1.12
N GLN A 54 5.79 31.78 0.19
CA GLN A 54 4.89 31.23 1.20
C GLN A 54 4.54 32.34 2.18
N HIS A 55 3.27 32.48 2.47
CA HIS A 55 2.80 33.37 3.53
C HIS A 55 2.99 32.67 4.89
N THR A 56 3.62 33.34 5.80
CA THR A 56 3.86 32.85 7.17
C THR A 56 3.88 34.01 8.16
N VAL A 57 4.08 33.70 9.44
CA VAL A 57 4.17 34.69 10.50
C VAL A 57 5.47 34.56 11.25
N THR A 58 6.02 35.68 11.67
CA THR A 58 7.21 35.74 12.56
C THR A 58 6.83 35.33 13.97
N ASN A 59 7.84 35.10 14.83
CA ASN A 59 7.62 34.85 16.25
C ASN A 59 6.98 36.06 16.97
N SER A 60 7.07 37.26 16.39
CA SER A 60 6.42 38.49 16.86
C SER A 60 4.97 38.63 16.39
N GLY A 61 4.47 37.70 15.53
CA GLY A 61 3.12 37.73 15.03
C GLY A 61 2.92 38.59 13.78
N GLU A 62 3.98 39.01 13.10
CA GLU A 62 3.92 39.79 11.88
C GLU A 62 3.78 38.86 10.67
N GLU A 63 2.88 39.15 9.76
CA GLU A 63 2.72 38.44 8.49
C GLU A 63 3.90 38.78 7.56
N ILE A 64 4.54 37.75 7.04
CA ILE A 64 5.65 37.87 6.09
C ILE A 64 5.50 36.91 4.91
N GLU A 65 6.09 37.27 3.79
CA GLU A 65 6.31 36.37 2.67
C GLU A 65 7.73 35.84 2.71
N LEU A 66 7.86 34.52 2.71
CA LEU A 66 9.14 33.83 2.77
C LEU A 66 9.30 32.89 1.60
N SER A 67 10.44 32.96 0.93
CA SER A 67 10.88 31.96 -0.04
C SER A 67 12.12 31.26 0.49
N ILE A 68 12.06 29.94 0.61
CA ILE A 68 13.17 29.14 1.10
C ILE A 68 14.07 28.77 -0.07
N HIS A 69 15.27 29.33 -0.08
CA HIS A 69 16.29 29.01 -1.07
C HIS A 69 17.32 28.07 -0.46
N GLY A 70 17.66 27.00 -1.19
CA GLY A 70 18.65 26.03 -0.74
C GLY A 70 18.72 24.83 -1.68
N ARG A 71 19.63 23.91 -1.38
CA ARG A 71 19.71 22.63 -2.07
C ARG A 71 18.70 21.67 -1.43
N HIS A 72 17.56 21.55 -2.07
CA HIS A 72 16.50 20.63 -1.66
C HIS A 72 16.27 19.58 -2.73
N ASP A 73 15.94 18.36 -2.32
CA ASP A 73 15.48 17.34 -3.25
C ASP A 73 14.11 17.78 -3.82
N PRO A 74 13.98 17.97 -5.13
CA PRO A 74 12.75 18.46 -5.73
C PRO A 74 11.58 17.47 -5.53
N ILE A 75 11.91 16.19 -5.34
CA ILE A 75 10.93 15.14 -5.12
C ILE A 75 11.58 13.97 -4.37
N ILE A 76 10.88 13.44 -3.37
CA ILE A 76 11.34 12.28 -2.57
C ILE A 76 10.79 10.94 -3.09
N VAL A 77 9.82 10.97 -4.02
CA VAL A 77 9.11 9.80 -4.52
C VAL A 77 10.04 8.69 -5.02
N PRO A 78 11.09 8.95 -5.83
CA PRO A 78 11.98 7.89 -6.30
C PRO A 78 12.66 7.11 -5.18
N ARG A 79 12.97 7.79 -4.06
CA ARG A 79 13.53 7.14 -2.87
C ARG A 79 12.46 6.44 -2.04
N ALA A 80 11.26 7.00 -1.99
CA ALA A 80 10.13 6.44 -1.26
C ALA A 80 9.63 5.12 -1.86
N VAL A 81 9.73 4.92 -3.17
CA VAL A 81 9.30 3.69 -3.86
C VAL A 81 9.93 2.46 -3.22
N VAL A 82 11.25 2.42 -3.11
CA VAL A 82 11.99 1.26 -2.54
C VAL A 82 11.57 1.01 -1.08
N VAL A 83 11.33 2.08 -0.31
CA VAL A 83 10.89 1.95 1.09
C VAL A 83 9.49 1.37 1.18
N VAL A 84 8.57 1.83 0.32
CA VAL A 84 7.19 1.33 0.28
C VAL A 84 7.17 -0.14 -0.16
N GLU A 85 7.93 -0.52 -1.18
CA GLU A 85 8.07 -1.90 -1.63
C GLU A 85 8.61 -2.81 -0.52
N ALA A 86 9.71 -2.41 0.11
CA ALA A 86 10.32 -3.19 1.19
C ALA A 86 9.39 -3.36 2.39
N LYS A 87 8.71 -2.30 2.80
CA LYS A 87 7.73 -2.36 3.91
C LYS A 87 6.54 -3.25 3.56
N THR A 88 6.04 -3.17 2.34
CA THR A 88 4.94 -4.02 1.86
C THR A 88 5.37 -5.49 1.86
N ALA A 89 6.54 -5.80 1.31
CA ALA A 89 7.07 -7.17 1.28
C ALA A 89 7.24 -7.75 2.70
N LEU A 90 7.81 -6.99 3.64
CA LEU A 90 7.97 -7.40 5.02
C LEU A 90 6.63 -7.66 5.71
N THR A 91 5.65 -6.78 5.49
CA THR A 91 4.30 -6.93 6.06
C THR A 91 3.60 -8.17 5.51
N LEU A 92 3.69 -8.41 4.20
CA LEU A 92 3.11 -9.60 3.57
C LEU A 92 3.79 -10.88 4.06
N ALA A 93 5.11 -10.88 4.23
CA ALA A 93 5.85 -12.02 4.76
C ALA A 93 5.43 -12.34 6.20
N ASP A 94 5.32 -11.33 7.08
CA ASP A 94 4.84 -11.52 8.45
C ASP A 94 3.41 -12.10 8.49
N LEU A 95 2.50 -11.54 7.69
CA LEU A 95 1.12 -12.03 7.59
C LEU A 95 1.05 -13.45 7.06
N LEU A 96 1.88 -13.81 6.07
CA LEU A 96 1.98 -15.16 5.53
C LEU A 96 2.45 -16.16 6.58
N LEU A 97 3.50 -15.83 7.31
CA LEU A 97 4.04 -16.67 8.39
C LEU A 97 3.01 -16.86 9.51
N ARG A 98 2.36 -15.80 9.94
CA ARG A 98 1.27 -15.88 10.94
C ARG A 98 0.12 -16.76 10.44
N ASN A 99 -0.27 -16.63 9.18
CA ASN A 99 -1.32 -17.46 8.60
C ASN A 99 -0.90 -18.93 8.51
N ALA A 100 0.37 -19.23 8.22
CA ALA A 100 0.88 -20.60 8.17
C ALA A 100 0.72 -21.33 9.51
N VAL A 101 0.92 -20.63 10.63
CA VAL A 101 0.81 -21.20 11.98
C VAL A 101 -0.55 -20.96 12.66
N SER A 102 -1.52 -20.37 11.97
CA SER A 102 -2.81 -20.00 12.56
C SER A 102 -3.73 -21.18 12.87
N ARG A 103 -3.48 -22.35 12.28
CA ARG A 103 -4.29 -23.55 12.47
C ARG A 103 -3.42 -24.78 12.66
N MET A 104 -3.79 -25.63 13.63
CA MET A 104 -3.05 -26.85 13.94
C MET A 104 -2.91 -27.82 12.76
N ASN A 105 -3.91 -27.90 11.90
CA ASN A 105 -3.84 -28.74 10.69
C ASN A 105 -2.76 -28.27 9.69
N LYS A 106 -2.58 -26.95 9.55
CA LYS A 106 -1.50 -26.40 8.72
C LYS A 106 -0.12 -26.69 9.30
N ILE A 107 0.02 -26.55 10.63
CA ILE A 107 1.26 -26.91 11.32
C ILE A 107 1.58 -28.39 11.12
N LYS A 108 0.59 -29.26 11.30
CA LYS A 108 0.77 -30.71 11.06
C LYS A 108 1.23 -31.05 9.64
N GLN A 109 0.69 -30.36 8.63
CA GLN A 109 1.11 -30.54 7.23
C GLN A 109 2.59 -30.24 7.03
N LEU A 110 3.09 -29.14 7.59
CA LEU A 110 4.52 -28.77 7.51
C LEU A 110 5.46 -29.86 8.08
N TYR A 111 5.02 -30.59 9.10
CA TYR A 111 5.82 -31.66 9.73
C TYR A 111 5.58 -33.07 9.16
N THR A 112 4.55 -33.25 8.32
CA THR A 112 4.26 -34.57 7.71
C THR A 112 4.84 -34.72 6.31
N GLU A 113 5.12 -33.61 5.61
CA GLU A 113 5.75 -33.67 4.29
C GLU A 113 7.25 -34.03 4.33
N ASP A 114 7.91 -33.89 5.49
CA ASP A 114 9.32 -34.23 5.66
C ASP A 114 9.60 -35.74 5.85
N LYS A 115 8.60 -36.63 5.67
CA LYS A 115 8.83 -38.07 5.81
C LYS A 115 9.32 -38.81 4.55
N ASN A 116 9.65 -38.05 3.49
CA ASN A 116 10.20 -38.61 2.25
C ASN A 116 11.66 -38.16 1.98
N VAL A 117 12.48 -38.01 3.03
CA VAL A 117 13.93 -37.88 2.90
C VAL A 117 14.57 -39.15 3.49
#